data_8b7d0d5c4f74f3057833f8051383d9e3
#
_entry.id   8b7d0d5c4f74f3057833f8051383d9e3
#
_cell.length_a   1.000
_cell.length_b   1.000
_cell.length_c   1.000
_cell.angle_alpha   90.00
_cell.angle_beta   90.00
_cell.angle_gamma   90.00
#
_symmetry.space_group_name_H-M   'P 1'
#
loop_
_entity.id
_entity.type
_entity.pdbx_description
1 polymer ?
#
loop_
_entity_poly.entity_id
_entity_poly.type
_entity_poly.pdbx_seq_one_letter_code
_entity_poly.pdbx_strand_id
1 'polypeptide(L)'
;MPNIQVLAPEEARRIAAGEVIERPAALAREFLDNAIDANALNIEVSIEEGGCKKTEVTDDGGGMLREDLELCSLTHATSKIRSLNDLDTARTLGFRGEALAAASAVSRLEIVSSVDGREAWQLTAGPGESFPIKLEQTRRTKGTTVRALNLFESIPARKRFLKREGSEGTLCRQVFLDKALAFNEINFKFINEGKLKDFLPSAASKKERFAAALLEQNEKDFLHEINVTGEGFSAVIVIGGSELYRNDRRQLYIFANGRRINDYSLLQAVEYGSQGWFPNGTHPIGAVFIEIDPSLADFNIHPAKREARFRDIGAIHRAISAGVKTFFHRKEVARISDIEKRDSHEDTKAQREEEREFSFSHSNNGHNTNRSSEAHKGLANKNFASLASLSALARNSSENILYVGKLFNLFVLIEWEDRLYMIDQHAAHERILYDKFLQEGIPKQELLSPIPFSTESEEEDAFLETNSKELSQLGIDIIKDEDTWTIEALPADWRISDADTIKEILNLRTAGENMAKRWAATCCCRAAIKDGDYLDDETAFALGKEALNLPDPRCPHGRPIWTEISREALFKAVRRD
;
A
#
# COMPACT_ATOMS: atom_id res chain seq x y z
N MET A 1 -44.08 -19.38 -25.31
CA MET A 1 -43.29 -18.34 -26.04
C MET A 1 -41.84 -18.53 -25.64
N PRO A 2 -40.88 -18.33 -26.53
CA PRO A 2 -39.48 -18.38 -26.15
C PRO A 2 -39.15 -17.31 -25.10
N ASN A 3 -38.45 -17.69 -24.02
CA ASN A 3 -38.09 -16.78 -22.92
C ASN A 3 -36.86 -15.92 -23.26
N ILE A 4 -36.16 -16.23 -24.36
CA ILE A 4 -34.97 -15.50 -24.82
C ILE A 4 -35.39 -14.52 -25.92
N GLN A 5 -35.06 -13.23 -25.72
CA GLN A 5 -35.28 -12.17 -26.69
C GLN A 5 -33.97 -11.44 -27.00
N VAL A 6 -33.80 -11.00 -28.23
CA VAL A 6 -32.67 -10.16 -28.64
C VAL A 6 -32.98 -8.72 -28.20
N LEU A 7 -32.05 -8.14 -27.43
CA LEU A 7 -32.15 -6.72 -27.04
C LEU A 7 -32.03 -5.80 -28.26
N ALA A 8 -32.65 -4.65 -28.17
CA ALA A 8 -32.42 -3.60 -29.15
C ALA A 8 -30.94 -3.21 -29.19
N PRO A 9 -30.32 -2.99 -30.36
CA PRO A 9 -28.88 -2.71 -30.48
C PRO A 9 -28.39 -1.59 -29.59
N GLU A 10 -29.19 -0.54 -29.37
CA GLU A 10 -28.88 0.58 -28.48
C GLU A 10 -28.84 0.18 -27.01
N GLU A 11 -29.82 -0.64 -26.55
CA GLU A 11 -29.83 -1.12 -25.17
C GLU A 11 -28.67 -2.07 -24.91
N ALA A 12 -28.38 -2.97 -25.84
CA ALA A 12 -27.23 -3.84 -25.75
C ALA A 12 -25.92 -3.02 -25.67
N ARG A 13 -25.79 -1.96 -26.48
CA ARG A 13 -24.65 -1.04 -26.47
C ARG A 13 -24.53 -0.30 -25.13
N ARG A 14 -25.62 0.19 -24.53
CA ARG A 14 -25.60 0.87 -23.23
C ARG A 14 -25.22 -0.08 -22.08
N ILE A 15 -25.72 -1.31 -22.11
CA ILE A 15 -25.37 -2.32 -21.12
C ILE A 15 -23.86 -2.64 -21.19
N ALA A 16 -23.37 -2.97 -22.39
CA ALA A 16 -21.95 -3.25 -22.60
C ALA A 16 -21.04 -2.06 -22.25
N ALA A 17 -21.43 -0.84 -22.66
CA ALA A 17 -20.69 0.37 -22.32
C ALA A 17 -20.61 0.60 -20.80
N GLY A 18 -21.66 0.24 -20.10
CA GLY A 18 -21.68 0.33 -18.66
C GLY A 18 -20.76 -0.68 -17.96
N GLU A 19 -20.40 -1.79 -18.57
CA GLU A 19 -19.38 -2.73 -18.05
C GLU A 19 -17.96 -2.19 -18.23
N VAL A 20 -17.74 -1.37 -19.27
CA VAL A 20 -16.45 -0.71 -19.55
C VAL A 20 -16.29 0.55 -18.68
N ILE A 21 -17.34 1.37 -18.59
CA ILE A 21 -17.35 2.61 -17.79
C ILE A 21 -18.27 2.41 -16.58
N GLU A 22 -17.68 2.10 -15.45
CA GLU A 22 -18.41 1.87 -14.20
C GLU A 22 -18.62 3.18 -13.39
N ARG A 23 -17.69 4.13 -13.52
CA ARG A 23 -17.63 5.37 -12.74
C ARG A 23 -16.80 6.46 -13.42
N PRO A 24 -16.85 7.73 -12.93
CA PRO A 24 -16.05 8.84 -13.50
C PRO A 24 -14.55 8.54 -13.59
N ALA A 25 -13.97 7.88 -12.60
CA ALA A 25 -12.57 7.53 -12.60
C ALA A 25 -12.16 6.58 -13.75
N ALA A 26 -13.10 5.78 -14.28
CA ALA A 26 -12.84 4.95 -15.47
C ALA A 26 -12.72 5.81 -16.73
N LEU A 27 -13.58 6.83 -16.90
CA LEU A 27 -13.46 7.81 -17.98
C LEU A 27 -12.13 8.57 -17.90
N ALA A 28 -11.79 9.10 -16.72
CA ALA A 28 -10.53 9.82 -16.52
C ALA A 28 -9.32 8.96 -16.90
N ARG A 29 -9.35 7.66 -16.56
CA ARG A 29 -8.27 6.72 -16.91
C ARG A 29 -8.13 6.55 -18.42
N GLU A 30 -9.22 6.25 -19.11
CA GLU A 30 -9.18 6.00 -20.56
C GLU A 30 -8.80 7.27 -21.33
N PHE A 31 -9.24 8.45 -20.89
CA PHE A 31 -8.87 9.72 -21.52
C PHE A 31 -7.41 10.06 -21.28
N LEU A 32 -6.90 9.81 -20.06
CA LEU A 32 -5.47 9.96 -19.75
C LEU A 32 -4.60 8.99 -20.55
N ASP A 33 -5.02 7.71 -20.67
CA ASP A 33 -4.32 6.72 -21.47
C ASP A 33 -4.22 7.16 -22.95
N ASN A 34 -5.28 7.74 -23.50
CA ASN A 34 -5.29 8.26 -24.86
C ASN A 34 -4.38 9.48 -25.02
N ALA A 35 -4.35 10.39 -24.06
CA ALA A 35 -3.48 11.57 -24.09
C ALA A 35 -1.99 11.16 -24.01
N ILE A 36 -1.64 10.19 -23.17
CA ILE A 36 -0.28 9.65 -23.06
C ILE A 36 0.11 8.94 -24.36
N ASP A 37 -0.76 8.07 -24.90
CA ASP A 37 -0.53 7.37 -26.16
C ASP A 37 -0.40 8.33 -27.37
N ALA A 38 -0.99 9.55 -27.29
CA ALA A 38 -0.81 10.61 -28.27
C ALA A 38 0.52 11.39 -28.11
N ASN A 39 1.42 10.94 -27.22
CA ASN A 39 2.70 11.56 -26.90
C ASN A 39 2.56 13.02 -26.44
N ALA A 40 1.57 13.30 -25.61
CA ALA A 40 1.39 14.61 -25.00
C ALA A 40 2.51 14.90 -23.99
N LEU A 41 2.94 16.16 -23.93
CA LEU A 41 3.89 16.67 -22.93
C LEU A 41 3.19 17.46 -21.84
N ASN A 42 1.96 17.92 -22.08
CA ASN A 42 1.14 18.64 -21.12
C ASN A 42 -0.26 18.04 -21.10
N ILE A 43 -0.69 17.58 -19.94
CA ILE A 43 -2.01 16.98 -19.74
C ILE A 43 -2.70 17.67 -18.58
N GLU A 44 -3.92 18.13 -18.81
CA GLU A 44 -4.79 18.74 -17.80
C GLU A 44 -6.06 17.92 -17.66
N VAL A 45 -6.39 17.55 -16.42
CA VAL A 45 -7.65 16.87 -16.05
C VAL A 45 -8.52 17.85 -15.29
N SER A 46 -9.77 18.01 -15.70
CA SER A 46 -10.77 18.84 -15.02
C SER A 46 -12.04 18.04 -14.74
N ILE A 47 -12.51 18.09 -13.50
CA ILE A 47 -13.75 17.40 -13.09
C ILE A 47 -14.70 18.37 -12.37
N GLU A 48 -16.02 18.07 -12.48
CA GLU A 48 -17.09 18.73 -11.76
C GLU A 48 -18.07 17.69 -11.22
N GLU A 49 -18.61 17.91 -10.01
CA GLU A 49 -19.50 17.00 -9.29
C GLU A 49 -18.89 15.57 -9.22
N GLY A 50 -17.64 15.49 -8.72
CA GLY A 50 -16.93 14.23 -8.65
C GLY A 50 -16.62 13.57 -10.00
N GLY A 51 -16.78 14.29 -11.10
CA GLY A 51 -16.65 13.82 -12.48
C GLY A 51 -17.97 13.36 -13.12
N CYS A 52 -19.08 13.39 -12.38
CA CYS A 52 -20.40 13.00 -12.91
C CYS A 52 -20.97 14.05 -13.87
N LYS A 53 -20.85 15.34 -13.52
CA LYS A 53 -21.28 16.43 -14.38
C LYS A 53 -20.31 16.66 -15.52
N LYS A 54 -19.01 16.64 -15.24
CA LYS A 54 -17.96 16.81 -16.23
C LYS A 54 -16.71 16.01 -15.85
N THR A 55 -16.21 15.22 -16.79
CA THR A 55 -14.85 14.68 -16.80
C THR A 55 -14.19 15.11 -18.10
N GLU A 56 -13.13 15.91 -18.01
CA GLU A 56 -12.43 16.49 -19.15
C GLU A 56 -10.94 16.23 -19.05
N VAL A 57 -10.32 15.82 -20.17
CA VAL A 57 -8.88 15.73 -20.32
C VAL A 57 -8.47 16.54 -21.54
N THR A 58 -7.51 17.44 -21.36
CA THR A 58 -6.92 18.28 -22.38
C THR A 58 -5.45 17.95 -22.51
N ASP A 59 -4.99 17.74 -23.74
CA ASP A 59 -3.61 17.40 -24.06
C ASP A 59 -3.07 18.24 -25.24
N ASP A 60 -1.76 18.29 -25.38
CA ASP A 60 -1.02 18.90 -26.50
C ASP A 60 -0.39 17.84 -27.44
N GLY A 61 -0.90 16.63 -27.42
CA GLY A 61 -0.38 15.50 -28.19
C GLY A 61 -0.55 15.62 -29.73
N GLY A 62 -0.49 14.48 -30.40
CA GLY A 62 -0.52 14.40 -31.87
C GLY A 62 -1.81 14.93 -32.52
N GLY A 63 -2.93 14.95 -31.78
CA GLY A 63 -4.25 15.27 -32.32
C GLY A 63 -4.81 14.16 -33.21
N MET A 64 -6.02 14.40 -33.76
CA MET A 64 -6.70 13.51 -34.71
C MET A 64 -7.05 14.27 -35.99
N LEU A 65 -6.90 13.61 -37.14
CA LEU A 65 -7.42 14.10 -38.38
C LEU A 65 -8.96 14.08 -38.39
N ARG A 66 -9.58 14.84 -39.25
CA ARG A 66 -11.04 14.88 -39.40
C ARG A 66 -11.63 13.48 -39.60
N GLU A 67 -11.04 12.71 -40.49
CA GLU A 67 -11.47 11.37 -40.87
C GLU A 67 -11.38 10.40 -39.69
N ASP A 68 -10.31 10.48 -38.87
CA ASP A 68 -10.13 9.68 -37.66
C ASP A 68 -11.14 10.11 -36.57
N LEU A 69 -11.41 11.41 -36.47
CA LEU A 69 -12.35 11.95 -35.50
C LEU A 69 -13.79 11.49 -35.81
N GLU A 70 -14.18 11.39 -37.08
CA GLU A 70 -15.49 10.85 -37.49
C GLU A 70 -15.70 9.40 -37.03
N LEU A 71 -14.64 8.63 -36.97
CA LEU A 71 -14.67 7.19 -36.64
C LEU A 71 -14.42 6.90 -35.16
N CYS A 72 -13.74 7.77 -34.43
CA CYS A 72 -13.20 7.46 -33.09
C CYS A 72 -14.26 7.11 -32.03
N SER A 73 -15.52 7.51 -32.22
CA SER A 73 -16.66 7.18 -31.34
C SER A 73 -17.41 5.91 -31.76
N LEU A 74 -16.98 5.24 -32.83
CA LEU A 74 -17.55 3.97 -33.27
C LEU A 74 -16.92 2.81 -32.50
N THR A 75 -17.69 1.75 -32.27
CA THR A 75 -17.20 0.51 -31.65
C THR A 75 -16.14 -0.14 -32.54
N HIS A 76 -15.07 -0.66 -31.90
CA HIS A 76 -13.95 -1.33 -32.57
C HIS A 76 -13.13 -0.43 -33.50
N ALA A 77 -13.25 0.88 -33.39
CA ALA A 77 -12.41 1.83 -34.12
C ALA A 77 -11.15 2.13 -33.29
N THR A 78 -9.99 1.73 -33.81
CA THR A 78 -8.68 1.95 -33.15
C THR A 78 -7.58 2.13 -34.21
N SER A 79 -6.67 3.04 -33.93
CA SER A 79 -5.42 3.21 -34.70
C SER A 79 -4.25 2.38 -34.15
N LYS A 80 -4.43 1.70 -32.99
CA LYS A 80 -3.35 1.13 -32.18
C LYS A 80 -3.04 -0.33 -32.51
N ILE A 81 -4.01 -1.09 -32.99
CA ILE A 81 -3.86 -2.50 -33.42
C ILE A 81 -4.59 -2.73 -34.74
N ARG A 82 -4.08 -3.61 -35.56
CA ARG A 82 -4.68 -4.01 -36.87
C ARG A 82 -4.99 -5.51 -36.93
N SER A 83 -4.33 -6.29 -36.08
CA SER A 83 -4.46 -7.75 -36.03
C SER A 83 -4.36 -8.27 -34.58
N LEU A 84 -4.78 -9.52 -34.37
CA LEU A 84 -4.62 -10.20 -33.06
C LEU A 84 -3.15 -10.31 -32.65
N ASN A 85 -2.24 -10.46 -33.61
CA ASN A 85 -0.80 -10.56 -33.34
C ASN A 85 -0.22 -9.25 -32.77
N ASP A 86 -0.85 -8.11 -33.05
CA ASP A 86 -0.42 -6.81 -32.53
C ASP A 86 -0.69 -6.70 -31.02
N LEU A 87 -1.62 -7.51 -30.47
CA LEU A 87 -1.92 -7.52 -29.03
C LEU A 87 -0.72 -7.97 -28.19
N ASP A 88 0.07 -8.94 -28.69
CA ASP A 88 1.24 -9.48 -27.98
C ASP A 88 2.43 -8.51 -27.97
N THR A 89 2.40 -7.50 -28.83
CA THR A 89 3.49 -6.51 -28.99
C THR A 89 3.08 -5.09 -28.65
N ALA A 90 1.80 -4.86 -28.33
CA ALA A 90 1.26 -3.54 -28.09
C ALA A 90 1.89 -2.90 -26.81
N ARG A 91 2.58 -1.77 -27.01
CA ARG A 91 3.13 -0.94 -25.93
C ARG A 91 2.20 0.17 -25.51
N THR A 92 1.07 0.36 -26.20
CA THR A 92 0.09 1.39 -25.91
C THR A 92 -0.74 1.05 -24.68
N LEU A 93 -1.13 2.05 -23.88
CA LEU A 93 -1.97 1.88 -22.71
C LEU A 93 -3.41 1.48 -23.08
N GLY A 94 -3.94 2.02 -24.19
CA GLY A 94 -5.25 1.66 -24.73
C GLY A 94 -5.10 0.91 -26.07
N PHE A 95 -5.94 -0.09 -26.35
CA PHE A 95 -5.90 -0.84 -27.60
C PHE A 95 -7.26 -1.35 -28.11
N ARG A 96 -8.31 -1.38 -27.25
CA ARG A 96 -9.60 -2.03 -27.57
C ARG A 96 -10.50 -1.27 -28.56
N GLY A 97 -10.29 0.05 -28.73
CA GLY A 97 -11.17 0.88 -29.58
C GLY A 97 -12.60 0.99 -29.07
N GLU A 98 -12.83 0.81 -27.77
CA GLU A 98 -14.16 0.78 -27.16
C GLU A 98 -14.41 1.95 -26.21
N ALA A 99 -13.36 2.58 -25.67
CA ALA A 99 -13.47 3.56 -24.61
C ALA A 99 -14.29 4.81 -25.00
N LEU A 100 -14.02 5.41 -26.17
CA LEU A 100 -14.77 6.60 -26.64
C LEU A 100 -16.18 6.22 -27.07
N ALA A 101 -16.37 5.04 -27.67
CA ALA A 101 -17.70 4.52 -28.01
C ALA A 101 -18.53 4.23 -26.75
N ALA A 102 -17.92 3.64 -25.72
CA ALA A 102 -18.57 3.43 -24.42
C ALA A 102 -18.90 4.76 -23.74
N ALA A 103 -17.98 5.73 -23.74
CA ALA A 103 -18.22 7.06 -23.20
C ALA A 103 -19.41 7.75 -23.89
N SER A 104 -19.52 7.69 -25.21
CA SER A 104 -20.66 8.26 -25.96
C SER A 104 -22.00 7.58 -25.69
N ALA A 105 -21.99 6.30 -25.30
CA ALA A 105 -23.21 5.56 -24.97
C ALA A 105 -23.75 5.87 -23.57
N VAL A 106 -22.90 6.33 -22.62
CA VAL A 106 -23.27 6.60 -21.22
C VAL A 106 -23.20 8.07 -20.82
N SER A 107 -22.70 8.96 -21.70
CA SER A 107 -22.57 10.40 -21.46
C SER A 107 -22.67 11.18 -22.77
N ARG A 108 -22.85 12.49 -22.70
CA ARG A 108 -22.61 13.37 -23.85
C ARG A 108 -21.10 13.55 -24.01
N LEU A 109 -20.56 12.98 -25.08
CA LEU A 109 -19.14 13.04 -25.44
C LEU A 109 -18.89 14.21 -26.37
N GLU A 110 -17.92 15.05 -26.06
CA GLU A 110 -17.41 16.12 -26.92
C GLU A 110 -15.89 15.93 -27.09
N ILE A 111 -15.42 15.94 -28.34
CA ILE A 111 -13.99 15.83 -28.65
C ILE A 111 -13.61 16.98 -29.58
N VAL A 112 -12.67 17.80 -29.15
CA VAL A 112 -12.09 18.86 -29.98
C VAL A 112 -10.65 18.49 -30.28
N SER A 113 -10.27 18.38 -31.54
CA SER A 113 -8.93 17.97 -31.92
C SER A 113 -8.35 18.76 -33.09
N SER A 114 -7.03 18.94 -33.06
CA SER A 114 -6.24 19.56 -34.13
C SER A 114 -4.84 18.93 -34.18
N VAL A 115 -4.36 18.64 -35.37
CA VAL A 115 -3.03 18.05 -35.59
C VAL A 115 -1.95 19.12 -35.67
N ASP A 116 -2.24 20.26 -36.27
CA ASP A 116 -1.27 21.31 -36.60
C ASP A 116 -1.57 22.68 -35.96
N GLY A 117 -2.72 22.82 -35.27
CA GLY A 117 -3.18 24.07 -34.69
C GLY A 117 -3.80 25.06 -35.69
N ARG A 118 -3.96 24.69 -36.97
CA ARG A 118 -4.56 25.52 -38.02
C ARG A 118 -5.99 25.13 -38.27
N GLU A 119 -6.24 23.84 -38.45
CA GLU A 119 -7.57 23.28 -38.58
C GLU A 119 -7.92 22.47 -37.31
N ALA A 120 -9.11 22.73 -36.81
CA ALA A 120 -9.64 22.00 -35.66
C ALA A 120 -11.08 21.59 -35.93
N TRP A 121 -11.42 20.41 -35.46
CA TRP A 121 -12.75 19.83 -35.58
C TRP A 121 -13.29 19.43 -34.23
N GLN A 122 -14.58 19.61 -34.03
CA GLN A 122 -15.31 19.18 -32.85
C GLN A 122 -16.30 18.09 -33.22
N LEU A 123 -16.18 16.94 -32.60
CA LEU A 123 -17.16 15.87 -32.63
C LEU A 123 -18.02 15.98 -31.37
N THR A 124 -19.33 15.85 -31.55
CA THR A 124 -20.30 15.67 -30.47
C THR A 124 -21.08 14.40 -30.72
N ALA A 125 -21.12 13.50 -29.72
CA ALA A 125 -21.88 12.25 -29.73
C ALA A 125 -22.54 12.04 -28.36
N GLY A 126 -23.61 11.24 -28.32
CA GLY A 126 -24.30 11.00 -27.06
C GLY A 126 -25.19 9.76 -27.07
N PRO A 127 -25.87 9.46 -25.96
CA PRO A 127 -26.70 8.27 -25.86
C PRO A 127 -27.98 8.37 -26.69
N GLY A 128 -28.17 7.43 -27.62
CA GLY A 128 -29.36 7.23 -28.40
C GLY A 128 -29.51 8.11 -29.64
N GLU A 129 -30.59 7.87 -30.39
CA GLU A 129 -30.93 8.58 -31.65
C GLU A 129 -31.13 10.09 -31.47
N SER A 130 -31.45 10.54 -30.27
CA SER A 130 -31.60 11.96 -29.94
C SER A 130 -30.30 12.76 -30.00
N PHE A 131 -29.16 12.08 -30.04
CA PHE A 131 -27.82 12.66 -30.12
C PHE A 131 -27.04 12.14 -31.34
N PRO A 132 -27.41 12.51 -32.56
CA PRO A 132 -26.67 12.12 -33.75
C PRO A 132 -25.23 12.65 -33.65
N ILE A 133 -24.31 11.90 -34.21
CA ILE A 133 -22.92 12.35 -34.33
C ILE A 133 -22.89 13.62 -35.19
N LYS A 134 -22.35 14.70 -34.61
CA LYS A 134 -22.15 15.98 -35.29
C LYS A 134 -20.65 16.26 -35.34
N LEU A 135 -20.21 16.69 -36.51
CA LEU A 135 -18.86 17.17 -36.73
C LEU A 135 -18.89 18.60 -37.22
N GLU A 136 -18.26 19.50 -36.48
CA GLU A 136 -18.24 20.92 -36.77
C GLU A 136 -16.80 21.46 -36.78
N GLN A 137 -16.53 22.42 -37.67
CA GLN A 137 -15.24 23.10 -37.68
C GLN A 137 -15.17 24.06 -36.49
N THR A 138 -14.03 24.11 -35.82
CA THR A 138 -13.80 24.95 -34.65
C THR A 138 -12.37 25.49 -34.62
N ARG A 139 -11.94 26.05 -33.49
CA ARG A 139 -10.57 26.56 -33.31
C ARG A 139 -9.94 25.93 -32.08
N ARG A 140 -8.73 25.43 -32.24
CA ARG A 140 -7.90 24.89 -31.16
C ARG A 140 -6.43 24.95 -31.56
N THR A 141 -5.53 25.04 -30.59
CA THR A 141 -4.11 24.74 -30.78
C THR A 141 -3.91 23.23 -31.00
N LYS A 142 -2.75 22.78 -31.37
CA LYS A 142 -2.42 21.35 -31.52
C LYS A 142 -2.83 20.56 -30.25
N GLY A 143 -3.31 19.32 -30.45
CA GLY A 143 -3.67 18.39 -29.39
C GLY A 143 -5.17 18.05 -29.34
N THR A 144 -5.64 17.45 -28.26
CA THR A 144 -7.03 17.00 -28.11
C THR A 144 -7.62 17.44 -26.78
N THR A 145 -8.91 17.79 -26.76
CA THR A 145 -9.74 17.90 -25.54
C THR A 145 -10.87 16.91 -25.65
N VAL A 146 -10.98 16.00 -24.71
CA VAL A 146 -12.09 15.04 -24.59
C VAL A 146 -12.90 15.39 -23.35
N ARG A 147 -14.22 15.54 -23.52
CA ARG A 147 -15.18 15.80 -22.43
C ARG A 147 -16.27 14.76 -22.42
N ALA A 148 -16.53 14.20 -21.27
CA ALA A 148 -17.76 13.47 -20.97
C ALA A 148 -18.62 14.31 -20.04
N LEU A 149 -19.84 14.61 -20.45
CA LEU A 149 -20.79 15.42 -19.72
C LEU A 149 -21.99 14.58 -19.30
N ASN A 150 -22.49 14.81 -18.08
CA ASN A 150 -23.69 14.20 -17.53
C ASN A 150 -23.63 12.65 -17.56
N LEU A 151 -22.60 12.09 -16.96
CA LEU A 151 -22.40 10.64 -16.89
C LEU A 151 -23.61 9.94 -16.27
N PHE A 152 -24.10 8.90 -16.93
CA PHE A 152 -25.27 8.08 -16.54
C PHE A 152 -26.60 8.82 -16.40
N GLU A 153 -26.76 10.02 -16.98
CA GLU A 153 -28.04 10.70 -17.00
C GLU A 153 -29.12 9.86 -17.69
N SER A 154 -28.77 9.14 -18.77
CA SER A 154 -29.64 8.21 -19.47
C SER A 154 -29.81 6.83 -18.79
N ILE A 155 -29.09 6.56 -17.68
CA ILE A 155 -29.12 5.29 -16.95
C ILE A 155 -29.25 5.56 -15.44
N PRO A 156 -30.42 6.01 -14.95
CA PRO A 156 -30.59 6.41 -13.54
C PRO A 156 -30.29 5.30 -12.53
N ALA A 157 -30.48 4.03 -12.90
CA ALA A 157 -30.14 2.90 -12.06
C ALA A 157 -28.65 2.87 -11.72
N ARG A 158 -27.76 3.12 -12.71
CA ARG A 158 -26.31 3.18 -12.48
C ARG A 158 -25.88 4.41 -11.71
N LYS A 159 -26.51 5.57 -11.97
CA LYS A 159 -26.19 6.81 -11.25
C LYS A 159 -26.37 6.63 -9.73
N ARG A 160 -27.36 5.84 -9.30
CA ARG A 160 -27.61 5.54 -7.87
C ARG A 160 -26.54 4.69 -7.19
N PHE A 161 -25.73 3.95 -7.95
CA PHE A 161 -24.61 3.16 -7.41
C PHE A 161 -23.28 3.94 -7.32
N LEU A 162 -23.27 5.19 -7.77
CA LEU A 162 -22.09 6.04 -7.58
C LEU A 162 -22.01 6.50 -6.12
N LYS A 163 -20.78 6.65 -5.66
CA LYS A 163 -20.50 7.23 -4.34
C LYS A 163 -20.83 8.73 -4.33
N ARG A 164 -20.74 9.35 -3.16
CA ARG A 164 -20.83 10.81 -3.03
C ARG A 164 -19.75 11.49 -3.89
N GLU A 165 -20.04 12.72 -4.35
CA GLU A 165 -19.20 13.48 -5.29
C GLU A 165 -17.73 13.60 -4.81
N GLY A 166 -17.52 13.87 -3.51
CA GLY A 166 -16.19 13.96 -2.92
C GLY A 166 -15.39 12.65 -3.06
N SER A 167 -16.06 11.50 -2.87
CA SER A 167 -15.43 10.18 -2.98
C SER A 167 -15.13 9.82 -4.44
N GLU A 168 -16.03 10.13 -5.38
CA GLU A 168 -15.76 9.93 -6.82
C GLU A 168 -14.63 10.84 -7.29
N GLY A 169 -14.61 12.11 -6.82
CA GLY A 169 -13.52 13.05 -7.10
C GLY A 169 -12.16 12.55 -6.59
N THR A 170 -12.14 11.93 -5.40
CA THR A 170 -10.93 11.29 -4.84
C THR A 170 -10.46 10.13 -5.71
N LEU A 171 -11.36 9.30 -6.24
CA LEU A 171 -11.01 8.22 -7.15
C LEU A 171 -10.46 8.74 -8.50
N CYS A 172 -11.03 9.83 -9.03
CA CYS A 172 -10.49 10.49 -10.23
C CYS A 172 -9.08 11.04 -9.98
N ARG A 173 -8.87 11.69 -8.82
CA ARG A 173 -7.54 12.19 -8.42
C ARG A 173 -6.53 11.04 -8.24
N GLN A 174 -6.95 9.89 -7.70
CA GLN A 174 -6.07 8.73 -7.57
C GLN A 174 -5.61 8.21 -8.94
N VAL A 175 -6.50 8.11 -9.92
CA VAL A 175 -6.16 7.73 -11.30
C VAL A 175 -5.19 8.74 -11.92
N PHE A 176 -5.43 10.04 -11.72
CA PHE A 176 -4.52 11.09 -12.15
C PHE A 176 -3.13 10.92 -11.53
N LEU A 177 -3.02 10.70 -10.21
CA LEU A 177 -1.75 10.48 -9.52
C LEU A 177 -1.03 9.20 -10.02
N ASP A 178 -1.76 8.11 -10.23
CA ASP A 178 -1.21 6.87 -10.76
C ASP A 178 -0.52 7.10 -12.11
N LYS A 179 -1.14 7.90 -12.99
CA LYS A 179 -0.54 8.25 -14.30
C LYS A 179 0.62 9.23 -14.16
N ALA A 180 0.49 10.25 -13.33
CA ALA A 180 1.54 11.22 -13.11
C ALA A 180 2.81 10.58 -12.51
N LEU A 181 2.68 9.59 -11.62
CA LEU A 181 3.80 8.81 -11.08
C LEU A 181 4.49 7.97 -12.15
N ALA A 182 3.69 7.32 -13.02
CA ALA A 182 4.22 6.44 -14.06
C ALA A 182 4.97 7.20 -15.17
N PHE A 183 4.58 8.45 -15.49
CA PHE A 183 5.10 9.25 -16.60
C PHE A 183 5.69 10.56 -16.09
N ASN A 184 6.92 10.49 -15.59
CA ASN A 184 7.61 11.64 -14.98
C ASN A 184 7.99 12.75 -15.97
N GLU A 185 8.08 12.46 -17.26
CA GLU A 185 8.43 13.38 -18.35
C GLU A 185 7.28 14.32 -18.76
N ILE A 186 6.04 14.02 -18.33
CA ILE A 186 4.83 14.77 -18.71
C ILE A 186 4.48 15.77 -17.60
N ASN A 187 4.06 16.98 -17.96
CA ASN A 187 3.46 17.94 -17.05
C ASN A 187 1.99 17.59 -16.83
N PHE A 188 1.58 17.44 -15.57
CA PHE A 188 0.23 17.09 -15.19
C PHE A 188 -0.43 18.15 -14.34
N LYS A 189 -1.71 18.48 -14.64
CA LYS A 189 -2.55 19.36 -13.82
C LYS A 189 -3.87 18.68 -13.51
N PHE A 190 -4.33 18.82 -12.27
CA PHE A 190 -5.64 18.36 -11.82
C PHE A 190 -6.46 19.52 -11.27
N ILE A 191 -7.63 19.74 -11.85
CA ILE A 191 -8.58 20.79 -11.51
C ILE A 191 -9.86 20.11 -11.03
N ASN A 192 -10.33 20.49 -9.84
CA ASN A 192 -11.59 20.03 -9.28
C ASN A 192 -12.45 21.25 -8.93
N GLU A 193 -13.69 21.29 -9.41
CA GLU A 193 -14.61 22.43 -9.25
C GLU A 193 -13.99 23.77 -9.65
N GLY A 194 -13.28 23.80 -10.78
CA GLY A 194 -12.58 24.98 -11.27
C GLY A 194 -11.35 25.41 -10.46
N LYS A 195 -10.98 24.68 -9.41
CA LYS A 195 -9.81 24.96 -8.56
C LYS A 195 -8.68 24.02 -8.87
N LEU A 196 -7.48 24.55 -9.10
CA LEU A 196 -6.26 23.77 -9.24
C LEU A 196 -5.99 23.05 -7.91
N LYS A 197 -5.94 21.72 -7.93
CA LYS A 197 -5.63 20.87 -6.77
C LYS A 197 -4.21 20.35 -6.80
N ASP A 198 -3.75 19.89 -7.96
CA ASP A 198 -2.41 19.36 -8.13
C ASP A 198 -1.79 19.94 -9.41
N PHE A 199 -0.50 20.28 -9.32
CA PHE A 199 0.35 20.62 -10.44
C PHE A 199 1.68 19.88 -10.28
N LEU A 200 1.94 18.96 -11.18
CA LEU A 200 3.13 18.11 -11.19
C LEU A 200 3.90 18.37 -12.49
N PRO A 201 4.87 19.29 -12.48
CA PRO A 201 5.70 19.57 -13.65
C PRO A 201 6.54 18.35 -14.01
N SER A 202 7.03 18.25 -15.25
CA SER A 202 7.97 17.21 -15.67
C SER A 202 9.16 17.15 -14.70
N ALA A 203 9.62 15.94 -14.42
CA ALA A 203 10.71 15.68 -13.48
C ALA A 203 11.80 14.84 -14.15
N ALA A 204 13.06 15.03 -13.75
CA ALA A 204 14.18 14.34 -14.34
C ALA A 204 14.23 12.84 -14.01
N SER A 205 13.58 12.43 -12.92
CA SER A 205 13.55 11.02 -12.48
C SER A 205 12.21 10.61 -11.87
N LYS A 206 12.00 9.30 -11.75
CA LYS A 206 10.87 8.71 -11.02
C LYS A 206 10.89 9.14 -9.55
N LYS A 207 12.08 9.23 -8.95
CA LYS A 207 12.29 9.69 -7.58
C LYS A 207 11.78 11.13 -7.38
N GLU A 208 12.19 12.05 -8.25
CA GLU A 208 11.77 13.44 -8.14
C GLU A 208 10.25 13.60 -8.32
N ARG A 209 9.66 12.87 -9.28
CA ARG A 209 8.21 12.85 -9.50
C ARG A 209 7.47 12.31 -8.27
N PHE A 210 7.94 11.21 -7.71
CA PHE A 210 7.35 10.59 -6.52
C PHE A 210 7.40 11.56 -5.32
N ALA A 211 8.57 12.18 -5.11
CA ALA A 211 8.76 13.17 -4.05
C ALA A 211 7.82 14.39 -4.21
N ALA A 212 7.67 14.89 -5.44
CA ALA A 212 6.79 16.04 -5.71
C ALA A 212 5.30 15.72 -5.51
N ALA A 213 4.89 14.47 -5.80
CA ALA A 213 3.49 14.06 -5.78
C ALA A 213 2.98 13.65 -4.39
N LEU A 214 3.84 13.07 -3.53
CA LEU A 214 3.39 12.33 -2.34
C LEU A 214 4.11 12.72 -1.04
N LEU A 215 5.23 13.46 -1.09
CA LEU A 215 6.04 13.72 0.09
C LEU A 215 6.05 15.20 0.46
N GLU A 216 6.12 15.45 1.77
CA GLU A 216 6.39 16.77 2.31
C GLU A 216 7.86 17.17 2.07
N GLN A 217 8.16 18.47 2.19
CA GLN A 217 9.50 19.00 1.87
C GLN A 217 10.61 18.37 2.71
N ASN A 218 10.36 18.10 4.00
CA ASN A 218 11.29 17.48 4.95
C ASN A 218 11.49 15.97 4.75
N GLU A 219 10.63 15.31 3.97
CA GLU A 219 10.70 13.87 3.71
C GLU A 219 11.52 13.53 2.46
N LYS A 220 11.70 14.48 1.54
CA LYS A 220 12.28 14.25 0.21
C LYS A 220 13.71 13.75 0.24
N ASP A 221 14.49 14.19 1.23
CA ASP A 221 15.90 13.80 1.37
C ASP A 221 16.09 12.33 1.78
N PHE A 222 15.07 11.73 2.37
CA PHE A 222 15.09 10.32 2.78
C PHE A 222 14.66 9.35 1.67
N LEU A 223 14.31 9.84 0.48
CA LEU A 223 13.92 9.01 -0.66
C LEU A 223 15.14 8.61 -1.48
N HIS A 224 15.17 7.36 -1.90
CA HIS A 224 16.27 6.76 -2.66
C HIS A 224 15.76 6.09 -3.94
N GLU A 225 16.65 5.93 -4.91
CA GLU A 225 16.38 5.24 -6.17
C GLU A 225 17.36 4.09 -6.36
N ILE A 226 16.84 2.93 -6.72
CA ILE A 226 17.57 1.69 -6.93
C ILE A 226 17.21 1.15 -8.31
N ASN A 227 18.20 0.81 -9.12
CA ASN A 227 17.99 0.19 -10.41
C ASN A 227 18.31 -1.30 -10.34
N VAL A 228 17.41 -2.13 -10.81
CA VAL A 228 17.58 -3.58 -10.93
C VAL A 228 17.24 -4.03 -12.33
N THR A 229 17.92 -5.08 -12.80
CA THR A 229 17.71 -5.67 -14.12
C THR A 229 17.61 -7.17 -14.02
N GLY A 230 16.86 -7.78 -14.93
CA GLY A 230 16.75 -9.22 -15.10
C GLY A 230 16.55 -9.57 -16.56
N GLU A 231 16.36 -10.85 -16.86
CA GLU A 231 16.13 -11.30 -18.22
C GLU A 231 14.77 -10.81 -18.73
N GLY A 232 14.80 -9.96 -19.76
CA GLY A 232 13.60 -9.38 -20.37
C GLY A 232 12.89 -8.29 -19.57
N PHE A 233 13.47 -7.81 -18.46
CA PHE A 233 12.92 -6.69 -17.71
C PHE A 233 14.00 -5.83 -17.04
N SER A 234 13.63 -4.59 -16.74
CA SER A 234 14.33 -3.69 -15.83
C SER A 234 13.34 -3.07 -14.84
N ALA A 235 13.80 -2.64 -13.69
CA ALA A 235 12.95 -1.92 -12.76
C ALA A 235 13.71 -0.80 -12.05
N VAL A 236 13.02 0.33 -11.89
CA VAL A 236 13.41 1.44 -11.04
C VAL A 236 12.60 1.34 -9.75
N ILE A 237 13.28 1.24 -8.61
CA ILE A 237 12.67 1.18 -7.29
C ILE A 237 12.93 2.49 -6.59
N VAL A 238 11.89 3.24 -6.30
CA VAL A 238 11.93 4.44 -5.47
C VAL A 238 11.47 4.02 -4.08
N ILE A 239 12.30 4.23 -3.04
CA ILE A 239 12.00 3.74 -1.70
C ILE A 239 12.49 4.73 -0.63
N GLY A 240 11.72 4.90 0.43
CA GLY A 240 12.13 5.62 1.62
C GLY A 240 13.25 4.90 2.38
N GLY A 241 14.17 5.67 2.96
CA GLY A 241 15.11 5.15 3.94
C GLY A 241 14.41 4.72 5.24
N SER A 242 15.18 4.19 6.18
CA SER A 242 14.68 3.74 7.50
C SER A 242 13.94 4.83 8.29
N GLU A 243 14.14 6.08 7.93
CA GLU A 243 13.53 7.26 8.54
C GLU A 243 12.15 7.61 7.95
N LEU A 244 11.78 6.99 6.80
CA LEU A 244 10.58 7.32 6.03
C LEU A 244 9.69 6.10 5.81
N TYR A 245 8.67 5.95 6.66
CA TYR A 245 7.74 4.83 6.67
C TYR A 245 6.31 5.28 6.99
N ARG A 246 5.35 4.38 6.81
CA ARG A 246 3.93 4.58 7.15
C ARG A 246 3.38 3.36 7.90
N ASN A 247 2.26 3.56 8.61
CA ASN A 247 1.56 2.48 9.30
C ASN A 247 0.72 1.60 8.36
N ASP A 248 0.68 1.93 7.08
CA ASP A 248 -0.06 1.18 6.06
C ASP A 248 0.69 1.09 4.73
N ARG A 249 0.20 0.22 3.82
CA ARG A 249 0.78 -0.02 2.49
C ARG A 249 0.29 0.93 1.40
N ARG A 250 -0.52 1.95 1.71
CA ARG A 250 -1.19 2.77 0.69
C ARG A 250 -0.23 3.57 -0.18
N GLN A 251 0.95 3.89 0.36
CA GLN A 251 2.00 4.61 -0.36
C GLN A 251 3.11 3.68 -0.90
N LEU A 252 2.80 2.40 -1.09
CA LEU A 252 3.64 1.46 -1.82
C LEU A 252 2.95 1.07 -3.13
N TYR A 253 3.57 1.41 -4.26
CA TYR A 253 2.99 1.33 -5.59
C TYR A 253 3.79 0.37 -6.46
N ILE A 254 3.09 -0.40 -7.31
CA ILE A 254 3.74 -1.21 -8.34
C ILE A 254 3.21 -0.78 -9.70
N PHE A 255 4.14 -0.49 -10.61
CA PHE A 255 3.84 -0.16 -12.00
C PHE A 255 4.54 -1.16 -12.92
N ALA A 256 3.86 -1.55 -14.00
CA ALA A 256 4.44 -2.35 -15.08
C ALA A 256 4.03 -1.73 -16.42
N ASN A 257 5.01 -1.39 -17.26
CA ASN A 257 4.83 -0.71 -18.55
C ASN A 257 3.86 0.48 -18.46
N GLY A 258 4.06 1.37 -17.45
CA GLY A 258 3.25 2.57 -17.21
C GLY A 258 1.85 2.32 -16.63
N ARG A 259 1.51 1.07 -16.27
CA ARG A 259 0.22 0.68 -15.67
C ARG A 259 0.39 0.37 -14.19
N ARG A 260 -0.44 0.96 -13.34
CA ARG A 260 -0.50 0.54 -11.95
C ARG A 260 -1.13 -0.84 -11.83
N ILE A 261 -0.43 -1.75 -11.18
CA ILE A 261 -0.90 -3.11 -10.93
C ILE A 261 -1.03 -3.40 -9.44
N ASN A 262 -2.00 -4.25 -9.10
CA ASN A 262 -2.20 -4.74 -7.74
C ASN A 262 -1.66 -6.17 -7.66
N ASP A 263 -0.37 -6.30 -7.41
CA ASP A 263 0.28 -7.60 -7.25
C ASP A 263 0.89 -7.73 -5.86
N TYR A 264 0.33 -8.64 -5.08
CA TYR A 264 0.74 -8.85 -3.70
C TYR A 264 2.17 -9.41 -3.59
N SER A 265 2.57 -10.29 -4.52
CA SER A 265 3.92 -10.87 -4.53
C SER A 265 5.00 -9.81 -4.72
N LEU A 266 4.77 -8.86 -5.63
CA LEU A 266 5.72 -7.78 -5.87
C LEU A 266 5.77 -6.75 -4.72
N LEU A 267 4.64 -6.50 -4.05
CA LEU A 267 4.61 -5.72 -2.81
C LEU A 267 5.43 -6.42 -1.71
N GLN A 268 5.23 -7.72 -1.53
CA GLN A 268 6.03 -8.52 -0.60
C GLN A 268 7.53 -8.49 -0.93
N ALA A 269 7.92 -8.46 -2.20
CA ALA A 269 9.34 -8.40 -2.59
C ALA A 269 10.04 -7.16 -2.01
N VAL A 270 9.36 -6.00 -1.99
CA VAL A 270 9.88 -4.77 -1.36
C VAL A 270 9.97 -4.93 0.15
N GLU A 271 8.92 -5.48 0.78
CA GLU A 271 8.88 -5.69 2.23
C GLU A 271 9.94 -6.69 2.68
N TYR A 272 10.12 -7.81 1.97
CA TYR A 272 11.18 -8.79 2.26
C TYR A 272 12.59 -8.18 2.13
N GLY A 273 12.81 -7.39 1.08
CA GLY A 273 14.09 -6.72 0.88
C GLY A 273 14.42 -5.69 1.98
N SER A 274 13.39 -5.11 2.57
CA SER A 274 13.51 -4.08 3.61
C SER A 274 13.24 -4.59 5.03
N GLN A 275 13.10 -5.91 5.21
CA GLN A 275 12.82 -6.52 6.51
C GLN A 275 13.89 -6.18 7.55
N GLY A 276 13.47 -5.76 8.74
CA GLY A 276 14.36 -5.38 9.86
C GLY A 276 14.86 -3.93 9.80
N TRP A 277 14.51 -3.14 8.78
CA TRP A 277 14.93 -1.74 8.64
C TRP A 277 13.89 -0.72 9.08
N PHE A 278 12.66 -1.14 9.25
CA PHE A 278 11.55 -0.31 9.70
C PHE A 278 11.01 -0.80 11.03
N PRO A 279 10.40 0.06 11.86
CA PRO A 279 9.72 -0.35 13.08
C PRO A 279 8.64 -1.40 12.78
N ASN A 280 8.44 -2.33 13.72
CA ASN A 280 7.44 -3.39 13.57
C ASN A 280 6.03 -2.81 13.32
N GLY A 281 5.32 -3.39 12.36
CA GLY A 281 3.99 -2.95 11.97
C GLY A 281 3.97 -1.72 11.05
N THR A 282 5.13 -1.26 10.58
CA THR A 282 5.22 -0.19 9.59
C THR A 282 5.67 -0.71 8.22
N HIS A 283 5.42 0.08 7.20
CA HIS A 283 5.69 -0.27 5.80
C HIS A 283 6.54 0.80 5.14
N PRO A 284 7.44 0.42 4.20
CA PRO A 284 8.16 1.40 3.40
C PRO A 284 7.22 2.23 2.54
N ILE A 285 7.58 3.48 2.32
CA ILE A 285 7.00 4.30 1.25
C ILE A 285 7.79 4.04 -0.01
N GLY A 286 7.11 3.91 -1.16
CA GLY A 286 7.84 3.80 -2.41
C GLY A 286 7.02 3.38 -3.61
N ALA A 287 7.71 3.21 -4.73
CA ALA A 287 7.14 2.69 -5.96
C ALA A 287 8.17 1.84 -6.71
N VAL A 288 7.69 0.80 -7.35
CA VAL A 288 8.46 -0.03 -8.27
C VAL A 288 7.94 0.20 -9.69
N PHE A 289 8.79 0.64 -10.59
CA PHE A 289 8.47 0.87 -12.00
C PHE A 289 9.18 -0.21 -12.84
N ILE A 290 8.41 -1.16 -13.33
CA ILE A 290 8.90 -2.31 -14.09
C ILE A 290 8.67 -2.03 -15.58
N GLU A 291 9.74 -2.08 -16.36
CA GLU A 291 9.69 -2.13 -17.81
C GLU A 291 10.01 -3.56 -18.25
N ILE A 292 9.03 -4.22 -18.86
CA ILE A 292 9.12 -5.63 -19.26
C ILE A 292 8.74 -5.79 -20.72
N ASP A 293 9.40 -6.73 -21.39
CA ASP A 293 9.02 -7.10 -22.75
C ASP A 293 7.55 -7.51 -22.81
N PRO A 294 6.72 -6.92 -23.70
CA PRO A 294 5.30 -7.24 -23.80
C PRO A 294 5.01 -8.74 -23.96
N SER A 295 5.88 -9.50 -24.58
CA SER A 295 5.74 -10.96 -24.76
C SER A 295 5.88 -11.77 -23.44
N LEU A 296 6.39 -11.14 -22.38
CA LEU A 296 6.59 -11.75 -21.06
C LEU A 296 5.52 -11.37 -20.02
N ALA A 297 4.57 -10.49 -20.40
CA ALA A 297 3.52 -10.04 -19.51
C ALA A 297 2.18 -9.87 -20.23
N ASP A 298 1.13 -10.50 -19.70
CA ASP A 298 -0.24 -10.30 -20.18
C ASP A 298 -0.98 -9.30 -19.29
N PHE A 299 -1.40 -8.19 -19.88
CA PHE A 299 -2.17 -7.12 -19.23
C PHE A 299 -3.67 -7.15 -19.62
N ASN A 300 -4.12 -8.13 -20.38
CA ASN A 300 -5.50 -8.21 -20.87
C ASN A 300 -6.39 -9.15 -20.03
N ILE A 301 -6.21 -9.15 -18.73
CA ILE A 301 -6.91 -10.07 -17.82
C ILE A 301 -8.22 -9.47 -17.32
N HIS A 302 -8.21 -8.17 -16.98
CA HIS A 302 -9.34 -7.48 -16.37
C HIS A 302 -9.65 -6.16 -17.11
N PRO A 303 -10.93 -5.78 -17.29
CA PRO A 303 -11.30 -4.51 -17.96
C PRO A 303 -10.63 -3.29 -17.32
N ALA A 304 -10.48 -3.27 -15.99
CA ALA A 304 -9.82 -2.19 -15.27
C ALA A 304 -8.29 -2.13 -15.42
N LYS A 305 -7.66 -3.10 -16.13
CA LYS A 305 -6.21 -3.15 -16.43
C LYS A 305 -5.31 -3.05 -15.18
N ARG A 306 -5.80 -3.50 -14.01
CA ARG A 306 -5.08 -3.45 -12.72
C ARG A 306 -4.37 -4.74 -12.35
N GLU A 307 -4.52 -5.77 -13.17
CA GLU A 307 -3.89 -7.08 -13.00
C GLU A 307 -2.97 -7.34 -14.18
N ALA A 308 -1.86 -8.01 -13.92
CA ALA A 308 -0.93 -8.48 -14.94
C ALA A 308 -0.52 -9.91 -14.60
N ARG A 309 -0.35 -10.75 -15.63
CA ARG A 309 0.28 -12.07 -15.48
C ARG A 309 1.67 -12.01 -16.08
N PHE A 310 2.66 -12.28 -15.26
CA PHE A 310 4.04 -12.35 -15.69
C PHE A 310 4.43 -13.79 -15.97
N ARG A 311 5.20 -14.02 -17.02
CA ARG A 311 5.72 -15.34 -17.36
C ARG A 311 6.60 -15.92 -16.23
N ASP A 312 7.45 -15.07 -15.63
CA ASP A 312 8.27 -15.40 -14.46
C ASP A 312 8.25 -14.26 -13.43
N ILE A 313 7.18 -14.21 -12.64
CA ILE A 313 7.04 -13.26 -11.53
C ILE A 313 8.10 -13.52 -10.46
N GLY A 314 8.56 -14.78 -10.31
CA GLY A 314 9.57 -15.15 -9.32
C GLY A 314 10.93 -14.52 -9.61
N ALA A 315 11.33 -14.37 -10.88
CA ALA A 315 12.54 -13.65 -11.25
C ALA A 315 12.46 -12.17 -10.90
N ILE A 316 11.31 -11.53 -11.19
CA ILE A 316 11.06 -10.13 -10.85
C ILE A 316 11.09 -9.93 -9.33
N HIS A 317 10.37 -10.78 -8.59
CA HIS A 317 10.35 -10.76 -7.12
C HIS A 317 11.77 -10.86 -6.53
N ARG A 318 12.57 -11.83 -6.98
CA ARG A 318 13.95 -12.02 -6.49
C ARG A 318 14.83 -10.80 -6.78
N ALA A 319 14.74 -10.22 -7.98
CA ALA A 319 15.52 -9.05 -8.37
C ALA A 319 15.17 -7.83 -7.50
N ILE A 320 13.88 -7.55 -7.29
CA ILE A 320 13.42 -6.45 -6.44
C ILE A 320 13.89 -6.66 -4.99
N SER A 321 13.62 -7.83 -4.41
CA SER A 321 13.98 -8.14 -3.03
C SER A 321 15.49 -8.06 -2.79
N ALA A 322 16.30 -8.62 -3.70
CA ALA A 322 17.75 -8.56 -3.62
C ALA A 322 18.28 -7.12 -3.76
N GLY A 323 17.73 -6.34 -4.69
CA GLY A 323 18.09 -4.93 -4.89
C GLY A 323 17.85 -4.08 -3.65
N VAL A 324 16.65 -4.20 -3.06
CA VAL A 324 16.27 -3.48 -1.83
C VAL A 324 17.14 -3.92 -0.67
N LYS A 325 17.34 -5.21 -0.47
CA LYS A 325 18.21 -5.76 0.59
C LYS A 325 19.64 -5.24 0.48
N THR A 326 20.21 -5.27 -0.71
CA THR A 326 21.59 -4.80 -0.96
C THR A 326 21.72 -3.30 -0.67
N PHE A 327 20.70 -2.51 -1.02
CA PHE A 327 20.68 -1.07 -0.74
C PHE A 327 20.74 -0.79 0.77
N PHE A 328 19.86 -1.39 1.57
CA PHE A 328 19.84 -1.17 3.01
C PHE A 328 21.14 -1.64 3.69
N HIS A 329 21.69 -2.79 3.32
CA HIS A 329 22.98 -3.25 3.84
C HIS A 329 24.13 -2.30 3.52
N ARG A 330 24.19 -1.75 2.30
CA ARG A 330 25.24 -0.76 1.94
C ARG A 330 25.10 0.52 2.74
N LYS A 331 23.86 0.98 2.98
CA LYS A 331 23.60 2.19 3.78
C LYS A 331 24.09 2.01 5.23
N GLU A 332 23.90 0.83 5.81
CA GLU A 332 24.37 0.51 7.16
C GLU A 332 25.90 0.47 7.26
N VAL A 333 26.55 -0.20 6.32
CA VAL A 333 28.02 -0.25 6.27
C VAL A 333 28.60 1.17 6.14
N ALA A 334 28.01 2.02 5.30
CA ALA A 334 28.41 3.41 5.18
C ALA A 334 28.23 4.19 6.50
N ARG A 335 27.10 4.00 7.20
CA ARG A 335 26.81 4.62 8.49
C ARG A 335 27.82 4.21 9.57
N ILE A 336 28.15 2.92 9.66
CA ILE A 336 29.15 2.41 10.60
C ILE A 336 30.53 3.03 10.31
N SER A 337 30.94 3.09 9.04
CA SER A 337 32.23 3.69 8.66
C SER A 337 32.32 5.19 8.96
N ASP A 338 31.20 5.91 8.89
CA ASP A 338 31.15 7.33 9.22
C ASP A 338 31.18 7.58 10.73
N ILE A 339 30.62 6.69 11.53
CA ILE A 339 30.74 6.71 13.01
C ILE A 339 32.20 6.45 13.40
N GLU A 340 32.84 5.41 12.87
CA GLU A 340 34.24 5.09 13.15
C GLU A 340 35.20 6.24 12.78
N LYS A 341 34.92 6.96 11.68
CA LYS A 341 35.70 8.15 11.30
C LYS A 341 35.48 9.35 12.25
N ARG A 342 34.27 9.53 12.79
CA ARG A 342 33.97 10.58 13.76
C ARG A 342 34.65 10.30 15.09
N ASP A 343 34.55 9.07 15.59
CA ASP A 343 35.20 8.64 16.83
C ASP A 343 36.73 8.79 16.73
N SER A 344 37.34 8.41 15.58
CA SER A 344 38.79 8.56 15.36
C SER A 344 39.21 10.05 15.24
N HIS A 345 38.31 10.95 14.81
CA HIS A 345 38.58 12.39 14.78
C HIS A 345 38.40 13.07 16.15
N GLU A 346 37.48 12.60 16.98
CA GLU A 346 37.32 13.08 18.35
C GLU A 346 38.48 12.61 19.24
N ASP A 347 38.92 11.35 19.11
CA ASP A 347 40.10 10.84 19.80
C ASP A 347 41.38 11.58 19.40
N THR A 348 41.55 11.92 18.12
CA THR A 348 42.70 12.70 17.63
C THR A 348 42.63 14.16 18.12
N LYS A 349 41.44 14.69 18.34
CA LYS A 349 41.26 16.06 18.89
C LYS A 349 41.49 16.09 20.40
N ALA A 350 40.99 15.09 21.12
CA ALA A 350 41.26 14.89 22.55
C ALA A 350 42.74 14.69 22.84
N GLN A 351 43.46 13.85 22.06
CA GLN A 351 44.90 13.69 22.17
C GLN A 351 45.68 14.97 21.88
N ARG A 352 45.28 15.78 20.92
CA ARG A 352 45.90 17.12 20.65
C ARG A 352 45.60 18.17 21.73
N GLU A 353 44.47 18.07 22.40
CA GLU A 353 44.17 18.92 23.54
C GLU A 353 44.92 18.47 24.78
N GLU A 354 45.08 17.18 25.07
CA GLU A 354 45.94 16.66 26.12
C GLU A 354 47.43 16.96 25.89
N GLU A 355 47.95 16.85 24.67
CA GLU A 355 49.31 17.26 24.32
C GLU A 355 49.54 18.77 24.48
N ARG A 356 48.52 19.61 24.25
CA ARG A 356 48.58 21.03 24.49
C ARG A 356 48.56 21.36 25.99
N GLU A 357 47.75 20.71 26.78
CA GLU A 357 47.73 20.87 28.24
C GLU A 357 49.02 20.34 28.86
N PHE A 358 49.59 19.23 28.37
CA PHE A 358 50.85 18.67 28.80
C PHE A 358 52.06 19.58 28.49
N SER A 359 52.02 20.33 27.38
CA SER A 359 53.04 21.32 27.01
C SER A 359 52.95 22.63 27.81
N PHE A 360 51.81 22.96 28.38
CA PHE A 360 51.63 24.13 29.26
C PHE A 360 51.97 23.86 30.73
N SER A 361 51.97 22.59 31.17
CA SER A 361 52.27 22.21 32.56
C SER A 361 53.75 21.95 32.87
N HIS A 362 54.68 22.03 31.89
CA HIS A 362 56.13 21.79 32.08
C HIS A 362 56.93 23.04 32.34
N SER A 363 56.31 24.15 32.72
CA SER A 363 57.04 25.33 33.22
C SER A 363 56.56 25.75 34.60
N ASN A 364 56.51 24.85 35.59
CA ASN A 364 56.74 25.20 36.99
C ASN A 364 56.73 24.00 37.92
N ASN A 365 57.85 23.90 38.66
CA ASN A 365 58.07 23.26 39.95
C ASN A 365 58.11 21.72 40.06
N GLY A 366 59.34 21.30 40.37
CA GLY A 366 59.62 20.02 41.00
C GLY A 366 59.11 19.93 42.44
N HIS A 367 58.72 18.78 42.85
CA HIS A 367 59.06 18.06 44.09
C HIS A 367 58.13 16.88 44.36
N ASN A 368 58.74 15.71 44.40
CA ASN A 368 58.48 14.57 45.29
C ASN A 368 57.03 14.03 45.47
N THR A 369 56.72 12.78 45.16
CA THR A 369 56.94 11.59 45.98
C THR A 369 56.11 10.41 45.43
N ASN A 370 56.75 9.25 45.54
CA ASN A 370 56.19 7.89 45.39
C ASN A 370 54.75 7.68 45.90
N ARG A 371 53.92 6.93 45.13
CA ARG A 371 53.24 5.69 45.63
C ARG A 371 52.48 4.95 44.52
N SER A 372 52.96 3.74 44.34
CA SER A 372 52.22 2.45 44.16
C SER A 372 51.13 2.30 43.12
N SER A 373 51.46 1.58 42.10
CA SER A 373 50.77 0.51 41.42
C SER A 373 49.65 -0.16 42.25
N GLU A 374 48.46 -0.17 41.71
CA GLU A 374 47.46 -1.27 41.79
C GLU A 374 46.12 -0.79 41.28
N ALA A 375 45.78 -1.18 40.07
CA ALA A 375 44.38 -1.38 39.66
C ALA A 375 44.28 -1.67 38.14
N HIS A 376 44.73 -2.82 37.73
CA HIS A 376 44.24 -3.43 36.50
C HIS A 376 44.13 -4.95 36.72
N LYS A 377 43.02 -5.38 37.30
CA LYS A 377 42.48 -6.74 37.21
C LYS A 377 41.04 -6.69 37.70
N GLY A 378 40.07 -6.74 36.78
CA GLY A 378 38.67 -6.85 37.18
C GLY A 378 37.65 -6.59 36.11
N LEU A 379 37.82 -7.17 34.91
CA LEU A 379 36.71 -7.25 33.94
C LEU A 379 36.77 -8.53 33.11
N ALA A 380 36.72 -9.67 33.82
CA ALA A 380 36.46 -10.97 33.21
C ALA A 380 35.93 -11.91 34.30
N ASN A 381 34.69 -11.79 34.69
CA ASN A 381 33.89 -12.84 35.33
C ASN A 381 32.51 -12.28 35.76
N LYS A 382 31.63 -12.02 34.81
CA LYS A 382 30.22 -11.81 35.08
C LYS A 382 29.27 -12.65 34.22
N ASN A 383 29.77 -13.61 33.45
CA ASN A 383 28.90 -14.42 32.57
C ASN A 383 28.67 -15.87 33.05
N PHE A 384 29.01 -16.23 34.28
CA PHE A 384 28.75 -17.58 34.81
C PHE A 384 27.81 -17.64 36.02
N ALA A 385 27.33 -16.50 36.51
CA ALA A 385 26.41 -16.48 37.65
C ALA A 385 24.92 -16.57 37.25
N SER A 386 24.56 -16.48 35.94
CA SER A 386 23.16 -16.49 35.49
C SER A 386 22.56 -17.90 35.28
N LEU A 387 23.39 -18.94 35.19
CA LEU A 387 22.92 -20.32 35.03
C LEU A 387 22.47 -20.99 36.34
N ALA A 388 22.87 -20.47 37.49
CA ALA A 388 22.49 -21.01 38.79
C ALA A 388 21.16 -20.40 39.34
N SER A 389 20.75 -19.22 38.83
CA SER A 389 19.49 -18.59 39.23
C SER A 389 18.28 -19.10 38.43
N LEU A 390 18.50 -19.61 37.21
CA LEU A 390 17.44 -20.19 36.37
C LEU A 390 16.97 -21.57 36.89
N SER A 391 17.82 -22.31 37.64
CA SER A 391 17.39 -23.56 38.26
C SER A 391 16.58 -23.40 39.56
N ALA A 392 16.46 -22.18 40.07
CA ALA A 392 15.69 -21.89 41.29
C ALA A 392 14.24 -21.48 41.03
N LEU A 393 13.96 -20.95 39.84
CA LEU A 393 12.59 -20.59 39.42
C LEU A 393 11.75 -21.78 38.92
N ALA A 394 12.40 -22.91 38.57
CA ALA A 394 11.77 -24.10 38.01
C ALA A 394 11.18 -25.10 39.02
N ARG A 395 11.10 -24.77 40.31
CA ARG A 395 10.65 -25.73 41.35
C ARG A 395 9.49 -25.22 42.21
N ASN A 396 8.38 -24.88 41.55
CA ASN A 396 7.11 -24.79 42.30
C ASN A 396 5.94 -25.01 41.35
N SER A 397 5.53 -26.27 41.23
CA SER A 397 4.15 -26.73 41.05
C SER A 397 4.13 -28.18 40.55
N SER A 398 3.08 -28.89 40.85
CA SER A 398 2.78 -30.31 40.64
C SER A 398 2.62 -30.72 39.12
N GLU A 399 3.09 -29.93 38.21
CA GLU A 399 3.11 -30.19 36.77
C GLU A 399 4.56 -30.15 36.30
N ASN A 400 5.06 -31.24 35.70
CA ASN A 400 6.39 -31.36 35.11
C ASN A 400 6.55 -30.50 33.84
N ILE A 401 6.32 -29.20 33.93
CA ILE A 401 6.50 -28.23 32.85
C ILE A 401 7.80 -27.46 33.07
N LEU A 402 8.74 -27.57 32.14
CA LEU A 402 10.05 -26.91 32.23
C LEU A 402 10.19 -25.88 31.10
N TYR A 403 10.49 -24.63 31.46
CA TYR A 403 10.90 -23.60 30.50
C TYR A 403 12.32 -23.87 30.02
N VAL A 404 12.49 -24.03 28.70
CA VAL A 404 13.78 -24.31 28.07
C VAL A 404 14.45 -23.03 27.59
N GLY A 405 13.69 -22.07 27.10
CA GLY A 405 14.19 -20.79 26.58
C GLY A 405 13.38 -20.24 25.42
N LYS A 406 14.00 -19.32 24.69
CA LYS A 406 13.43 -18.68 23.49
C LYS A 406 14.30 -18.93 22.27
N LEU A 407 13.68 -19.03 21.10
CA LEU A 407 14.37 -19.19 19.82
C LEU A 407 14.01 -18.03 18.88
N PHE A 408 15.01 -17.30 18.39
CA PHE A 408 14.89 -16.18 17.45
C PHE A 408 14.00 -15.01 17.91
N ASN A 409 13.65 -14.88 19.20
CA ASN A 409 12.62 -13.99 19.72
C ASN A 409 11.24 -14.16 19.03
N LEU A 410 10.97 -15.37 18.54
CA LEU A 410 9.73 -15.75 17.87
C LEU A 410 9.04 -16.92 18.57
N PHE A 411 9.83 -17.85 19.09
CA PHE A 411 9.32 -19.08 19.66
C PHE A 411 9.71 -19.22 21.12
N VAL A 412 8.75 -19.66 21.95
CA VAL A 412 8.95 -20.10 23.31
C VAL A 412 9.13 -21.61 23.32
N LEU A 413 10.16 -22.11 23.99
CA LEU A 413 10.46 -23.54 24.09
C LEU A 413 10.11 -24.04 25.49
N ILE A 414 9.24 -25.04 25.56
CA ILE A 414 8.78 -25.68 26.81
C ILE A 414 8.93 -27.19 26.67
N GLU A 415 9.54 -27.81 27.69
CA GLU A 415 9.53 -29.27 27.84
C GLU A 415 8.38 -29.69 28.77
N TRP A 416 7.52 -30.59 28.30
CA TRP A 416 6.40 -31.14 29.03
C TRP A 416 6.11 -32.59 28.60
N GLU A 417 5.96 -33.51 29.54
CA GLU A 417 5.62 -34.93 29.28
C GLU A 417 6.51 -35.62 28.23
N ASP A 418 7.85 -35.52 28.36
CA ASP A 418 8.85 -36.07 27.42
C ASP A 418 8.75 -35.52 25.97
N ARG A 419 8.17 -34.32 25.80
CA ARG A 419 8.06 -33.62 24.52
C ARG A 419 8.61 -32.19 24.63
N LEU A 420 9.22 -31.74 23.57
CA LEU A 420 9.58 -30.32 23.38
C LEU A 420 8.49 -29.64 22.56
N TYR A 421 7.86 -28.63 23.12
CA TYR A 421 6.90 -27.75 22.44
C TYR A 421 7.61 -26.50 21.98
N MET A 422 7.45 -26.19 20.70
CA MET A 422 7.89 -24.93 20.11
C MET A 422 6.64 -24.10 19.83
N ILE A 423 6.45 -23.04 20.61
CA ILE A 423 5.25 -22.22 20.67
C ILE A 423 5.55 -20.89 19.99
N ASP A 424 4.77 -20.54 18.95
CA ASP A 424 4.81 -19.23 18.32
C ASP A 424 4.21 -18.18 19.28
N GLN A 425 5.05 -17.25 19.77
CA GLN A 425 4.64 -16.26 20.78
C GLN A 425 3.54 -15.31 20.27
N HIS A 426 3.59 -14.94 18.97
CA HIS A 426 2.58 -14.08 18.35
C HIS A 426 1.24 -14.81 18.23
N ALA A 427 1.26 -15.99 17.59
CA ALA A 427 0.04 -16.78 17.36
C ALA A 427 -0.61 -17.23 18.67
N ALA A 428 0.18 -17.56 19.69
CA ALA A 428 -0.31 -17.90 21.03
C ALA A 428 -1.00 -16.72 21.70
N HIS A 429 -0.36 -15.55 21.74
CA HIS A 429 -0.94 -14.36 22.35
C HIS A 429 -2.17 -13.87 21.60
N GLU A 430 -2.17 -13.92 20.26
CA GLU A 430 -3.32 -13.61 19.43
C GLU A 430 -4.53 -14.48 19.79
N ARG A 431 -4.34 -15.79 19.98
CA ARG A 431 -5.41 -16.70 20.37
C ARG A 431 -5.93 -16.45 21.78
N ILE A 432 -5.06 -16.25 22.74
CA ILE A 432 -5.43 -15.95 24.11
C ILE A 432 -6.29 -14.67 24.19
N LEU A 433 -5.84 -13.61 23.51
CA LEU A 433 -6.60 -12.36 23.43
C LEU A 433 -7.95 -12.53 22.74
N TYR A 434 -8.00 -13.33 21.66
CA TYR A 434 -9.23 -13.58 20.93
C TYR A 434 -10.28 -14.26 21.80
N ASP A 435 -9.91 -15.32 22.51
CA ASP A 435 -10.81 -16.04 23.40
C ASP A 435 -11.27 -15.14 24.56
N LYS A 436 -10.37 -14.32 25.10
CA LYS A 436 -10.67 -13.34 26.14
C LYS A 436 -11.66 -12.27 25.65
N PHE A 437 -11.45 -11.72 24.46
CA PHE A 437 -12.34 -10.69 23.89
C PHE A 437 -13.74 -11.23 23.60
N LEU A 438 -13.86 -12.50 23.23
CA LEU A 438 -15.18 -13.14 23.03
C LEU A 438 -15.89 -13.45 24.33
N GLN A 439 -15.17 -13.69 25.43
CA GLN A 439 -15.76 -14.05 26.74
C GLN A 439 -16.04 -12.82 27.62
N GLU A 440 -15.10 -11.89 27.69
CA GLU A 440 -15.11 -10.75 28.62
C GLU A 440 -15.51 -9.43 27.95
N GLY A 441 -15.56 -9.40 26.59
CA GLY A 441 -15.71 -8.19 25.80
C GLY A 441 -14.38 -7.49 25.51
N ILE A 442 -14.42 -6.51 24.60
CA ILE A 442 -13.25 -5.74 24.18
C ILE A 442 -13.14 -4.49 25.06
N PRO A 443 -12.05 -4.30 25.82
CA PRO A 443 -11.87 -3.10 26.63
C PRO A 443 -11.78 -1.88 25.72
N LYS A 444 -12.51 -0.81 26.07
CA LYS A 444 -12.57 0.43 25.29
C LYS A 444 -11.94 1.61 26.04
N GLN A 445 -11.47 2.58 25.27
CA GLN A 445 -10.92 3.84 25.74
C GLN A 445 -11.62 5.00 25.01
N GLU A 446 -12.07 5.99 25.78
CA GLU A 446 -12.57 7.25 25.23
C GLU A 446 -11.44 8.03 24.55
N LEU A 447 -11.74 8.63 23.41
CA LEU A 447 -10.77 9.41 22.64
C LEU A 447 -10.70 10.83 23.18
N LEU A 448 -9.49 11.31 23.45
CA LEU A 448 -9.25 12.72 23.82
C LEU A 448 -9.65 13.69 22.70
N SER A 449 -9.55 13.25 21.46
CA SER A 449 -9.99 13.97 20.26
C SER A 449 -10.89 13.02 19.47
N PRO A 450 -12.22 13.19 19.52
CA PRO A 450 -13.16 12.41 18.74
C PRO A 450 -12.86 12.50 17.24
N ILE A 451 -13.11 11.42 16.49
CA ILE A 451 -12.78 11.33 15.06
C ILE A 451 -14.04 11.60 14.24
N PRO A 452 -14.21 12.78 13.61
CA PRO A 452 -15.33 13.04 12.76
C PRO A 452 -15.11 12.42 11.37
N PHE A 453 -16.20 11.87 10.77
CA PHE A 453 -16.17 11.33 9.42
C PHE A 453 -17.54 11.39 8.76
N SER A 454 -17.56 11.32 7.43
CA SER A 454 -18.79 11.19 6.64
C SER A 454 -18.78 9.85 5.91
N THR A 455 -19.93 9.20 5.84
CA THR A 455 -20.13 7.97 5.09
C THR A 455 -20.13 8.24 3.58
N GLU A 456 -19.84 7.22 2.79
CA GLU A 456 -19.80 7.34 1.33
C GLU A 456 -21.14 6.95 0.66
N SER A 457 -22.05 6.29 1.40
CA SER A 457 -23.33 5.81 0.89
C SER A 457 -24.41 5.75 1.98
N GLU A 458 -25.69 5.76 1.57
CA GLU A 458 -26.83 5.55 2.48
C GLU A 458 -26.81 4.18 3.16
N GLU A 459 -26.20 3.17 2.53
CA GLU A 459 -26.04 1.83 3.13
C GLU A 459 -25.08 1.84 4.32
N GLU A 460 -24.05 2.68 4.29
CA GLU A 460 -23.12 2.84 5.41
C GLU A 460 -23.79 3.57 6.57
N ASP A 461 -24.59 4.60 6.28
CA ASP A 461 -25.39 5.30 7.30
C ASP A 461 -26.35 4.33 7.99
N ALA A 462 -27.13 3.57 7.21
CA ALA A 462 -28.09 2.59 7.73
C ALA A 462 -27.40 1.50 8.56
N PHE A 463 -26.21 1.05 8.15
CA PHE A 463 -25.42 0.09 8.91
C PHE A 463 -25.03 0.64 10.28
N LEU A 464 -24.48 1.85 10.35
CA LEU A 464 -24.05 2.48 11.59
C LEU A 464 -25.22 2.76 12.54
N GLU A 465 -26.36 3.26 12.00
CA GLU A 465 -27.58 3.49 12.78
C GLU A 465 -28.15 2.20 13.37
N THR A 466 -28.23 1.15 12.56
CA THR A 466 -28.81 -0.13 12.97
C THR A 466 -27.95 -0.85 14.01
N ASN A 467 -26.62 -0.79 13.85
CA ASN A 467 -25.68 -1.59 14.65
C ASN A 467 -24.96 -0.76 15.74
N SER A 468 -25.36 0.48 16.01
CA SER A 468 -24.67 1.35 16.98
C SER A 468 -24.51 0.70 18.37
N LYS A 469 -25.53 -0.02 18.85
CA LYS A 469 -25.50 -0.73 20.14
C LYS A 469 -24.54 -1.91 20.13
N GLU A 470 -24.49 -2.68 19.04
CA GLU A 470 -23.58 -3.80 18.90
C GLU A 470 -22.14 -3.32 18.76
N LEU A 471 -21.91 -2.24 18.01
CA LEU A 471 -20.60 -1.59 17.90
C LEU A 471 -20.10 -1.10 19.27
N SER A 472 -20.98 -0.53 20.11
CA SER A 472 -20.61 -0.13 21.48
C SER A 472 -20.18 -1.32 22.35
N GLN A 473 -20.83 -2.50 22.20
CA GLN A 473 -20.41 -3.73 22.88
C GLN A 473 -19.05 -4.24 22.39
N LEU A 474 -18.71 -3.92 21.15
CA LEU A 474 -17.41 -4.23 20.53
C LEU A 474 -16.33 -3.18 20.81
N GLY A 475 -16.59 -2.24 21.70
CA GLY A 475 -15.65 -1.20 22.10
C GLY A 475 -15.57 -0.01 21.14
N ILE A 476 -16.60 0.22 20.32
CA ILE A 476 -16.68 1.34 19.38
C ILE A 476 -17.91 2.18 19.74
N ASP A 477 -17.71 3.38 20.27
CA ASP A 477 -18.81 4.33 20.47
C ASP A 477 -18.83 5.35 19.34
N ILE A 478 -19.99 5.48 18.70
CA ILE A 478 -20.22 6.41 17.59
C ILE A 478 -21.47 7.24 17.85
N ILE A 479 -21.43 8.51 17.45
CA ILE A 479 -22.55 9.43 17.50
C ILE A 479 -22.78 10.04 16.12
N LYS A 480 -24.04 10.31 15.77
CA LYS A 480 -24.41 11.05 14.56
C LYS A 480 -24.86 12.45 14.95
N ASP A 481 -24.27 13.47 14.34
CA ASP A 481 -24.69 14.85 14.44
C ASP A 481 -24.94 15.41 13.02
N GLU A 482 -26.21 15.70 12.72
CA GLU A 482 -26.68 16.04 11.37
C GLU A 482 -26.23 15.01 10.32
N ASP A 483 -25.29 15.38 9.42
CA ASP A 483 -24.74 14.52 8.36
C ASP A 483 -23.34 13.98 8.68
N THR A 484 -22.85 14.17 9.92
CA THR A 484 -21.49 13.78 10.31
C THR A 484 -21.54 12.72 11.42
N TRP A 485 -20.77 11.65 11.25
CA TRP A 485 -20.51 10.66 12.28
C TRP A 485 -19.26 11.01 13.06
N THR A 486 -19.27 10.72 14.34
CA THR A 486 -18.12 10.93 15.23
C THR A 486 -17.84 9.67 16.03
N ILE A 487 -16.60 9.18 16.03
CA ILE A 487 -16.15 8.09 16.88
C ILE A 487 -15.67 8.70 18.19
N GLU A 488 -16.26 8.31 19.31
CA GLU A 488 -15.92 8.80 20.65
C GLU A 488 -15.04 7.85 21.45
N ALA A 489 -15.19 6.52 21.24
CA ALA A 489 -14.36 5.53 21.89
C ALA A 489 -13.95 4.42 20.93
N LEU A 490 -12.79 3.85 21.17
CA LEU A 490 -12.20 2.73 20.43
C LEU A 490 -11.63 1.68 21.39
N PRO A 491 -11.34 0.45 20.93
CA PRO A 491 -10.59 -0.53 21.71
C PRO A 491 -9.30 0.05 22.30
N ALA A 492 -8.98 -0.27 23.55
CA ALA A 492 -7.89 0.36 24.31
C ALA A 492 -6.51 0.28 23.61
N ASP A 493 -6.24 -0.80 22.88
CA ASP A 493 -4.98 -1.01 22.13
C ASP A 493 -5.09 -0.68 20.64
N TRP A 494 -6.10 0.09 20.24
CA TRP A 494 -6.32 0.49 18.86
C TRP A 494 -5.36 1.60 18.44
N ARG A 495 -4.40 1.29 17.55
CA ARG A 495 -3.30 2.19 17.19
C ARG A 495 -3.11 2.27 15.67
N ILE A 496 -4.14 2.65 14.95
CA ILE A 496 -4.06 2.90 13.51
C ILE A 496 -4.54 4.30 13.16
N SER A 497 -4.34 4.72 11.92
CA SER A 497 -4.79 6.04 11.46
C SER A 497 -6.32 6.16 11.53
N ASP A 498 -6.81 7.39 11.70
CA ASP A 498 -8.25 7.68 11.73
C ASP A 498 -8.94 7.16 10.46
N ALA A 499 -8.34 7.37 9.30
CA ALA A 499 -8.88 6.91 8.02
C ALA A 499 -8.97 5.38 7.92
N ASP A 500 -8.02 4.63 8.50
CA ASP A 500 -8.07 3.17 8.53
C ASP A 500 -9.06 2.66 9.57
N THR A 501 -9.17 3.35 10.70
CA THR A 501 -10.19 3.08 11.72
C THR A 501 -11.58 3.15 11.12
N ILE A 502 -11.90 4.24 10.46
CA ILE A 502 -13.19 4.44 9.78
C ILE A 502 -13.44 3.31 8.77
N LYS A 503 -12.44 3.00 7.94
CA LYS A 503 -12.54 1.94 6.94
C LYS A 503 -12.76 0.56 7.55
N GLU A 504 -12.07 0.22 8.63
CA GLU A 504 -12.25 -1.08 9.31
C GLU A 504 -13.65 -1.19 9.93
N ILE A 505 -14.15 -0.12 10.56
CA ILE A 505 -15.51 -0.09 11.12
C ILE A 505 -16.55 -0.27 10.01
N LEU A 506 -16.45 0.47 8.91
CA LEU A 506 -17.38 0.35 7.78
C LEU A 506 -17.31 -1.02 7.09
N ASN A 507 -16.13 -1.66 7.07
CA ASN A 507 -15.96 -3.01 6.52
C ASN A 507 -16.69 -4.10 7.34
N LEU A 508 -17.05 -3.83 8.61
CA LEU A 508 -17.84 -4.76 9.42
C LEU A 508 -19.21 -5.03 8.81
N ARG A 509 -19.74 -4.12 8.01
CA ARG A 509 -20.99 -4.30 7.23
C ARG A 509 -20.99 -5.62 6.45
N THR A 510 -19.85 -6.04 5.91
CA THR A 510 -19.73 -7.26 5.11
C THR A 510 -19.65 -8.55 5.94
N ALA A 511 -19.56 -8.46 7.26
CA ALA A 511 -19.39 -9.61 8.15
C ALA A 511 -20.72 -10.26 8.58
N GLY A 512 -21.86 -9.54 8.49
CA GLY A 512 -23.17 -10.02 8.92
C GLY A 512 -23.13 -10.55 10.36
N GLU A 513 -23.75 -11.72 10.61
CA GLU A 513 -23.82 -12.39 11.91
C GLU A 513 -22.46 -12.72 12.55
N ASN A 514 -21.35 -12.61 11.81
CA ASN A 514 -19.99 -12.86 12.30
C ASN A 514 -19.24 -11.56 12.67
N MET A 515 -19.94 -10.43 12.80
CA MET A 515 -19.32 -9.13 13.05
C MET A 515 -18.44 -9.13 14.31
N ALA A 516 -18.95 -9.64 15.44
CA ALA A 516 -18.20 -9.72 16.70
C ALA A 516 -16.91 -10.57 16.57
N LYS A 517 -16.99 -11.74 15.93
CA LYS A 517 -15.83 -12.61 15.73
C LYS A 517 -14.78 -11.96 14.83
N ARG A 518 -15.21 -11.31 13.73
CA ARG A 518 -14.31 -10.62 12.81
C ARG A 518 -13.64 -9.43 13.48
N TRP A 519 -14.39 -8.66 14.28
CA TRP A 519 -13.83 -7.53 14.99
C TRP A 519 -12.86 -7.96 16.10
N ALA A 520 -13.21 -8.98 16.89
CA ALA A 520 -12.32 -9.55 17.88
C ALA A 520 -11.01 -10.06 17.25
N ALA A 521 -11.08 -10.73 16.10
CA ALA A 521 -9.87 -11.16 15.35
C ALA A 521 -9.02 -9.97 14.90
N THR A 522 -9.64 -8.87 14.46
CA THR A 522 -8.92 -7.66 14.09
C THR A 522 -8.25 -7.00 15.30
N CYS A 523 -8.95 -6.91 16.43
CA CYS A 523 -8.44 -6.31 17.66
C CYS A 523 -7.29 -7.15 18.27
N CYS A 524 -7.44 -8.47 18.37
CA CYS A 524 -6.40 -9.33 18.94
C CYS A 524 -5.13 -9.34 18.07
N CYS A 525 -5.25 -9.36 16.75
CA CYS A 525 -4.11 -9.27 15.84
C CYS A 525 -3.33 -7.96 15.99
N ARG A 526 -4.01 -6.86 16.37
CA ARG A 526 -3.36 -5.55 16.61
C ARG A 526 -2.73 -5.46 18.00
N ALA A 527 -3.39 -6.00 19.03
CA ALA A 527 -2.94 -5.99 20.42
C ALA A 527 -1.89 -7.07 20.74
N ALA A 528 -1.80 -8.13 19.91
CA ALA A 528 -0.86 -9.22 20.14
C ALA A 528 0.59 -8.77 20.05
N ILE A 529 1.45 -9.44 20.82
CA ILE A 529 2.91 -9.36 20.76
C ILE A 529 3.34 -9.56 19.30
N LYS A 530 4.23 -8.71 18.81
CA LYS A 530 4.69 -8.78 17.41
C LYS A 530 5.90 -9.69 17.27
N ASP A 531 6.12 -10.18 16.05
CA ASP A 531 7.31 -10.96 15.72
C ASP A 531 8.56 -10.14 16.02
N GLY A 532 9.45 -10.72 16.85
CA GLY A 532 10.70 -10.08 17.28
C GLY A 532 10.57 -9.19 18.53
N ASP A 533 9.39 -9.00 19.09
CA ASP A 533 9.24 -8.34 20.39
C ASP A 533 9.95 -9.13 21.48
N TYR A 534 10.67 -8.41 22.35
CA TYR A 534 11.35 -9.03 23.47
C TYR A 534 10.37 -9.33 24.59
N LEU A 535 10.24 -10.60 24.94
CA LEU A 535 9.58 -11.04 26.19
C LEU A 535 10.67 -11.38 27.21
N ASP A 536 10.46 -11.00 28.47
CA ASP A 536 11.24 -11.59 29.54
C ASP A 536 10.88 -13.07 29.73
N ASP A 537 11.73 -13.82 30.41
CA ASP A 537 11.58 -15.27 30.52
C ASP A 537 10.36 -15.69 31.35
N GLU A 538 9.94 -14.87 32.31
CA GLU A 538 8.78 -15.11 33.15
C GLU A 538 7.49 -14.94 32.33
N THR A 539 7.38 -13.85 31.58
CA THR A 539 6.26 -13.59 30.66
C THR A 539 6.19 -14.62 29.55
N ALA A 540 7.33 -15.01 28.97
CA ALA A 540 7.41 -16.04 27.93
C ALA A 540 6.93 -17.41 28.46
N PHE A 541 7.34 -17.79 29.67
CA PHE A 541 6.91 -19.04 30.29
C PHE A 541 5.39 -19.03 30.60
N ALA A 542 4.88 -17.92 31.14
CA ALA A 542 3.46 -17.77 31.42
C ALA A 542 2.61 -17.90 30.14
N LEU A 543 3.02 -17.20 29.07
CA LEU A 543 2.39 -17.27 27.75
C LEU A 543 2.38 -18.71 27.20
N GLY A 544 3.52 -19.38 27.26
CA GLY A 544 3.65 -20.74 26.76
C GLY A 544 2.83 -21.74 27.56
N LYS A 545 2.75 -21.61 28.89
CA LYS A 545 1.91 -22.44 29.75
C LYS A 545 0.41 -22.25 29.42
N GLU A 546 -0.02 -21.02 29.22
CA GLU A 546 -1.39 -20.69 28.85
C GLU A 546 -1.73 -21.26 27.45
N ALA A 547 -0.82 -21.11 26.49
CA ALA A 547 -0.98 -21.63 25.14
C ALA A 547 -1.16 -23.16 25.08
N LEU A 548 -0.44 -23.90 25.92
CA LEU A 548 -0.57 -25.37 26.01
C LEU A 548 -1.92 -25.82 26.58
N ASN A 549 -2.59 -24.99 27.35
CA ASN A 549 -3.90 -25.27 27.95
C ASN A 549 -5.08 -24.82 27.09
N LEU A 550 -4.86 -24.21 25.94
CA LEU A 550 -5.93 -23.77 25.05
C LEU A 550 -6.72 -24.96 24.45
N PRO A 551 -8.05 -24.89 24.43
CA PRO A 551 -8.88 -25.98 23.89
C PRO A 551 -8.72 -26.14 22.36
N ASP A 552 -8.37 -25.07 21.64
CA ASP A 552 -8.08 -25.08 20.22
C ASP A 552 -6.70 -24.45 19.97
N PRO A 553 -5.68 -25.25 19.63
CA PRO A 553 -4.32 -24.77 19.42
C PRO A 553 -4.11 -24.10 18.05
N ARG A 554 -5.03 -23.24 17.64
CA ARG A 554 -4.97 -22.48 16.41
C ARG A 554 -5.28 -21.02 16.65
N CYS A 555 -4.53 -20.13 15.99
CA CYS A 555 -4.86 -18.70 16.02
C CYS A 555 -6.17 -18.42 15.26
N PRO A 556 -6.80 -17.25 15.40
CA PRO A 556 -8.04 -16.89 14.72
C PRO A 556 -7.96 -17.02 13.18
N HIS A 557 -6.75 -16.99 12.61
CA HIS A 557 -6.46 -17.16 11.18
C HIS A 557 -6.22 -18.61 10.77
N GLY A 558 -6.36 -19.58 11.71
CA GLY A 558 -6.26 -21.02 11.45
C GLY A 558 -4.84 -21.60 11.48
N ARG A 559 -3.80 -20.82 11.83
CA ARG A 559 -2.42 -21.31 11.97
C ARG A 559 -2.25 -22.07 13.28
N PRO A 560 -1.52 -23.21 13.30
CA PRO A 560 -1.12 -23.86 14.56
C PRO A 560 -0.32 -22.88 15.41
N ILE A 561 -0.58 -22.81 16.72
CA ILE A 561 0.14 -21.97 17.66
C ILE A 561 1.38 -22.63 18.26
N TRP A 562 1.48 -23.95 18.15
CA TRP A 562 2.66 -24.69 18.55
C TRP A 562 2.85 -25.98 17.73
N THR A 563 4.03 -26.50 17.76
CA THR A 563 4.40 -27.85 17.26
C THR A 563 5.17 -28.58 18.35
N GLU A 564 5.09 -29.92 18.35
CA GLU A 564 5.77 -30.77 19.31
C GLU A 564 6.82 -31.67 18.66
N ILE A 565 7.87 -31.95 19.39
CA ILE A 565 8.91 -32.90 19.01
C ILE A 565 9.08 -33.88 20.18
N SER A 566 8.80 -35.17 19.94
CA SER A 566 8.98 -36.17 20.98
C SER A 566 10.46 -36.40 21.28
N ARG A 567 10.76 -36.85 22.52
CA ARG A 567 12.09 -37.23 22.94
C ARG A 567 12.72 -38.29 22.02
N GLU A 568 11.93 -39.27 21.60
CA GLU A 568 12.37 -40.31 20.66
C GLU A 568 12.79 -39.73 19.29
N ALA A 569 12.03 -38.75 18.78
CA ALA A 569 12.35 -38.08 17.53
C ALA A 569 13.67 -37.31 17.64
N LEU A 570 13.94 -36.65 18.79
CA LEU A 570 15.21 -35.97 19.06
C LEU A 570 16.37 -36.95 19.15
N PHE A 571 16.22 -38.06 19.86
CA PHE A 571 17.25 -39.09 19.97
C PHE A 571 17.56 -39.70 18.61
N LYS A 572 16.56 -40.02 17.82
CA LYS A 572 16.75 -40.53 16.46
C LYS A 572 17.44 -39.50 15.55
N ALA A 573 17.11 -38.20 15.67
CA ALA A 573 17.77 -37.15 14.88
C ALA A 573 19.25 -37.01 15.15
N VAL A 574 19.72 -37.26 16.40
CA VAL A 574 21.12 -37.21 16.81
C VAL A 574 21.76 -38.61 16.86
N ARG A 575 21.11 -39.65 16.33
CA ARG A 575 21.58 -41.05 16.29
C ARG A 575 21.98 -41.59 17.67
N ARG A 576 21.20 -41.21 18.70
CA ARG A 576 21.28 -41.85 20.03
C ARG A 576 20.14 -42.89 20.07
N ASP A 577 20.50 -44.16 20.03
CA ASP A 577 19.59 -45.29 20.22
C ASP A 577 19.26 -45.48 21.70
#